data_35294a1281ff017b94e1810f3c26c9c9
#
_entry.id   35294a1281ff017b94e1810f3c26c9c9
#
_cell.length_a   1.000
_cell.length_b   1.000
_cell.length_c   1.000
_cell.angle_alpha   90.00
_cell.angle_beta   90.00
_cell.angle_gamma   90.00
#
_symmetry.space_group_name_H-M   'P 1'
#
loop_
_entity.id
_entity.type
_entity.pdbx_description
1 polymer ?
#
loop_
_entity_poly.entity_id
_entity_poly.type
_entity_poly.pdbx_seq_one_letter_code
_entity_poly.pdbx_strand_id
1 'polypeptide(L)'
;MNMSMGPGEIITWNSQKIERCCYVNLIANFSKENEEEFINQLKTAFLESYSLDLSDEQVHAWRDSFRVMHNVNLHPDISILFEYALPYESGRRPDVILLSNDDVVILEFKMKNVIKQEDIDQVKAYARDLNEYHYESRDKKVIPLLVLTRTTNLDKKIDNIQCVSDDMLQKVLDSIYSSEINVCDIKEWTSSKYEPLPTIVEAARRIMDDEELPNIRKVNSTCIPQTLENLKYLTSYAKNNKKHVIAFVTGVPGAGKTYLGLQYVYDVSDVNSVYLSGNGPLVEVLTDALKSDVFAKKYIKLKQNLLTMELMILIRM
;
A
#
# COMPACT_ATOMS: atom_id res chain seq x y z
N MET A 1 -30.85 -13.37 -1.13
CA MET A 1 -31.15 -14.81 -1.24
C MET A 1 -30.46 -15.47 -0.05
N ASN A 2 -31.23 -15.73 1.01
CA ASN A 2 -30.68 -16.34 2.24
C ASN A 2 -30.42 -17.82 1.95
N MET A 3 -29.17 -18.22 1.91
CA MET A 3 -28.79 -19.63 1.96
C MET A 3 -28.66 -20.03 3.43
N SER A 4 -29.61 -20.78 3.92
CA SER A 4 -29.50 -21.50 5.19
C SER A 4 -28.56 -22.67 4.99
N MET A 5 -27.37 -22.64 5.64
CA MET A 5 -26.42 -23.75 5.65
C MET A 5 -26.86 -24.82 6.62
N GLY A 6 -26.93 -26.08 6.16
CA GLY A 6 -27.08 -27.27 7.00
C GLY A 6 -25.73 -27.65 7.65
N PRO A 7 -25.74 -28.30 8.83
CA PRO A 7 -24.52 -28.72 9.49
C PRO A 7 -23.86 -29.88 8.70
N GLY A 8 -22.73 -29.65 8.07
CA GLY A 8 -21.90 -30.66 7.41
C GLY A 8 -21.52 -30.41 5.95
N GLU A 9 -21.89 -29.29 5.35
CA GLU A 9 -21.41 -28.96 4.02
C GLU A 9 -19.99 -28.41 4.09
N ILE A 10 -19.05 -29.21 3.60
CA ILE A 10 -17.68 -28.75 3.30
C ILE A 10 -17.82 -27.71 2.19
N ILE A 11 -17.56 -26.45 2.52
CA ILE A 11 -17.44 -25.39 1.51
C ILE A 11 -16.17 -25.68 0.73
N THR A 12 -16.28 -26.53 -0.29
CA THR A 12 -15.31 -26.50 -1.37
C THR A 12 -15.54 -25.19 -2.10
N TRP A 13 -14.62 -24.26 -1.92
CA TRP A 13 -14.54 -23.06 -2.74
C TRP A 13 -14.28 -23.51 -4.16
N ASN A 14 -15.38 -23.84 -4.89
CA ASN A 14 -15.31 -24.31 -6.26
C ASN A 14 -14.53 -23.30 -7.10
N SER A 15 -13.28 -23.67 -7.47
CA SER A 15 -12.55 -23.41 -8.72
C SER A 15 -12.74 -22.04 -9.43
N GLN A 16 -13.24 -21.01 -8.78
CA GLN A 16 -13.01 -19.65 -9.25
C GLN A 16 -11.70 -19.17 -8.65
N LYS A 17 -10.69 -19.07 -9.52
CA LYS A 17 -9.38 -18.50 -9.23
C LYS A 17 -9.57 -17.19 -8.46
N ILE A 18 -9.23 -17.17 -7.16
CA ILE A 18 -9.18 -15.92 -6.41
C ILE A 18 -7.93 -15.21 -6.89
N GLU A 19 -8.15 -14.17 -7.68
CA GLU A 19 -7.10 -13.44 -8.38
C GLU A 19 -6.20 -12.76 -7.38
N ARG A 20 -5.19 -13.17 -6.86
CA ARG A 20 -4.19 -12.49 -6.01
C ARG A 20 -3.77 -13.27 -4.77
N CYS A 21 -4.26 -14.49 -4.59
CA CYS A 21 -3.94 -15.26 -3.40
C CYS A 21 -3.60 -16.70 -3.76
N CYS A 22 -2.53 -17.26 -3.18
CA CYS A 22 -2.19 -18.66 -3.43
C CYS A 22 -3.03 -19.64 -2.62
N TYR A 23 -3.51 -19.22 -1.46
CA TYR A 23 -4.42 -20.01 -0.62
C TYR A 23 -5.33 -19.09 0.19
N VAL A 24 -6.59 -19.47 0.32
CA VAL A 24 -7.57 -18.80 1.18
C VAL A 24 -8.55 -19.79 1.73
N ASN A 25 -8.85 -19.70 3.02
CA ASN A 25 -9.86 -20.52 3.69
C ASN A 25 -10.33 -19.85 5.00
N LEU A 26 -11.37 -20.41 5.61
CA LEU A 26 -11.70 -20.12 7.00
C LEU A 26 -10.81 -20.94 7.95
N ILE A 27 -10.51 -20.42 9.13
CA ILE A 27 -9.76 -21.14 10.16
C ILE A 27 -10.41 -22.50 10.48
N ALA A 28 -11.74 -22.58 10.49
CA ALA A 28 -12.48 -23.83 10.67
C ALA A 28 -12.07 -24.97 9.71
N ASN A 29 -11.69 -24.61 8.49
CA ASN A 29 -11.24 -25.57 7.47
C ASN A 29 -9.72 -25.73 7.50
N PHE A 30 -8.98 -24.62 7.57
CA PHE A 30 -7.52 -24.63 7.62
C PHE A 30 -6.99 -25.51 8.78
N SER A 31 -7.63 -25.50 9.94
CA SER A 31 -7.24 -26.34 11.09
C SER A 31 -7.33 -27.85 10.83
N LYS A 32 -8.00 -28.27 9.75
CA LYS A 32 -8.15 -29.67 9.35
C LYS A 32 -7.25 -30.06 8.17
N GLU A 33 -6.55 -29.07 7.59
CA GLU A 33 -5.67 -29.28 6.43
C GLU A 33 -4.47 -30.15 6.78
N ASN A 34 -4.07 -30.99 5.84
CA ASN A 34 -2.83 -31.72 5.91
C ASN A 34 -1.69 -30.89 5.31
N GLU A 35 -0.52 -30.88 5.96
CA GLU A 35 0.63 -30.07 5.51
C GLU A 35 1.02 -30.33 4.06
N GLU A 36 1.10 -31.61 3.63
CA GLU A 36 1.50 -31.94 2.26
C GLU A 36 0.46 -31.51 1.22
N GLU A 37 -0.82 -31.65 1.53
CA GLU A 37 -1.92 -31.19 0.66
C GLU A 37 -1.89 -29.67 0.54
N PHE A 38 -1.75 -28.97 1.65
CA PHE A 38 -1.63 -27.51 1.70
C PHE A 38 -0.44 -27.01 0.88
N ILE A 39 0.76 -27.60 1.06
CA ILE A 39 1.96 -27.24 0.31
C ILE A 39 1.79 -27.49 -1.19
N ASN A 40 1.13 -28.57 -1.58
CA ASN A 40 0.85 -28.86 -2.98
C ASN A 40 -0.14 -27.84 -3.59
N GLN A 41 -1.15 -27.42 -2.84
CA GLN A 41 -2.07 -26.34 -3.27
C GLN A 41 -1.30 -25.04 -3.49
N LEU A 42 -0.47 -24.63 -2.53
CA LEU A 42 0.36 -23.42 -2.66
C LEU A 42 1.30 -23.46 -3.85
N LYS A 43 2.00 -24.60 -4.06
CA LYS A 43 2.89 -24.81 -5.22
C LYS A 43 2.14 -24.63 -6.53
N THR A 44 0.99 -25.28 -6.67
CA THR A 44 0.19 -25.21 -7.89
C THR A 44 -0.28 -23.78 -8.15
N ALA A 45 -0.86 -23.13 -7.15
CA ALA A 45 -1.36 -21.75 -7.28
C ALA A 45 -0.22 -20.75 -7.56
N PHE A 46 0.94 -20.92 -6.94
CA PHE A 46 2.13 -20.09 -7.16
C PHE A 46 2.64 -20.20 -8.60
N LEU A 47 2.85 -21.43 -9.08
CA LEU A 47 3.34 -21.69 -10.45
C LEU A 47 2.35 -21.19 -11.52
N GLU A 48 1.06 -21.30 -11.27
CA GLU A 48 0.02 -20.76 -12.17
C GLU A 48 -0.03 -19.23 -12.19
N SER A 49 0.25 -18.59 -11.06
CA SER A 49 0.13 -17.14 -10.90
C SER A 49 1.40 -16.38 -11.28
N TYR A 50 2.54 -17.01 -11.05
CA TYR A 50 3.86 -16.42 -11.25
C TYR A 50 4.68 -17.35 -12.12
N SER A 51 5.12 -16.88 -13.28
CA SER A 51 6.04 -17.61 -14.17
C SER A 51 7.47 -17.65 -13.58
N LEU A 52 7.60 -17.93 -12.28
CA LEU A 52 8.84 -17.96 -11.54
C LEU A 52 9.16 -19.39 -11.10
N ASP A 53 10.44 -19.74 -11.09
CA ASP A 53 10.89 -20.98 -10.49
C ASP A 53 10.68 -20.94 -8.96
N LEU A 54 10.11 -22.01 -8.42
CA LEU A 54 9.88 -22.16 -7.00
C LEU A 54 11.16 -22.68 -6.32
N SER A 55 11.73 -21.92 -5.40
CA SER A 55 12.91 -22.36 -4.64
C SER A 55 12.53 -23.27 -3.46
N ASP A 56 13.46 -24.15 -3.07
CA ASP A 56 13.30 -24.97 -1.86
C ASP A 56 13.16 -24.12 -0.60
N GLU A 57 13.82 -22.95 -0.56
CA GLU A 57 13.72 -21.99 0.54
C GLU A 57 12.29 -21.47 0.72
N GLN A 58 11.61 -21.17 -0.37
CA GLN A 58 10.20 -20.74 -0.34
C GLN A 58 9.29 -21.85 0.20
N VAL A 59 9.50 -23.09 -0.21
CA VAL A 59 8.73 -24.24 0.29
C VAL A 59 8.99 -24.45 1.79
N HIS A 60 10.22 -24.30 2.25
CA HIS A 60 10.56 -24.37 3.66
C HIS A 60 9.89 -23.25 4.47
N ALA A 61 9.83 -22.03 3.93
CA ALA A 61 9.14 -20.92 4.57
C ALA A 61 7.63 -21.19 4.71
N TRP A 62 6.99 -21.75 3.67
CA TRP A 62 5.58 -22.15 3.73
C TRP A 62 5.29 -23.24 4.76
N ARG A 63 6.17 -24.25 4.88
CA ARG A 63 6.03 -25.28 5.92
C ARG A 63 6.18 -24.70 7.32
N ASP A 64 7.10 -23.76 7.49
CA ASP A 64 7.32 -23.10 8.76
C ASP A 64 6.09 -22.26 9.19
N SER A 65 5.58 -21.43 8.29
CA SER A 65 4.37 -20.61 8.54
C SER A 65 3.11 -21.47 8.71
N PHE A 66 2.94 -22.54 7.92
CA PHE A 66 1.85 -23.49 8.11
C PHE A 66 1.88 -24.10 9.52
N ARG A 67 3.04 -24.64 9.94
CA ARG A 67 3.22 -25.26 11.26
C ARG A 67 2.87 -24.27 12.39
N VAL A 68 3.34 -23.04 12.30
CA VAL A 68 3.04 -22.03 13.33
C VAL A 68 1.56 -21.73 13.34
N MET A 69 0.95 -21.45 12.18
CA MET A 69 -0.47 -21.11 12.11
C MET A 69 -1.40 -22.26 12.45
N HIS A 70 -1.02 -23.50 12.17
CA HIS A 70 -1.79 -24.70 12.52
C HIS A 70 -1.81 -24.97 14.04
N ASN A 71 -0.82 -24.48 14.77
CA ASN A 71 -0.73 -24.58 16.25
C ASN A 71 -1.44 -23.43 16.96
N VAL A 72 -1.92 -22.41 16.23
CA VAL A 72 -2.64 -21.28 16.83
C VAL A 72 -4.14 -21.59 16.87
N ASN A 73 -4.75 -21.36 18.03
CA ASN A 73 -6.19 -21.50 18.19
C ASN A 73 -6.88 -20.15 17.92
N LEU A 74 -7.61 -20.05 16.84
CA LEU A 74 -8.33 -18.85 16.42
C LEU A 74 -9.84 -19.15 16.25
N HIS A 75 -10.64 -18.09 16.24
CA HIS A 75 -12.07 -18.22 15.97
C HIS A 75 -12.29 -18.84 14.58
N PRO A 76 -13.21 -19.82 14.45
CA PRO A 76 -13.41 -20.57 13.21
C PRO A 76 -13.79 -19.72 11.99
N ASP A 77 -14.43 -18.58 12.23
CA ASP A 77 -14.93 -17.67 11.18
C ASP A 77 -13.90 -16.63 10.72
N ILE A 78 -12.71 -16.60 11.30
CA ILE A 78 -11.59 -15.79 10.77
C ILE A 78 -11.13 -16.43 9.46
N SER A 79 -10.90 -15.58 8.46
CA SER A 79 -10.31 -16.01 7.19
C SER A 79 -8.79 -15.95 7.26
N ILE A 80 -8.12 -16.97 6.71
CA ILE A 80 -6.69 -17.03 6.57
C ILE A 80 -6.31 -17.07 5.08
N LEU A 81 -5.38 -16.18 4.70
CA LEU A 81 -4.86 -16.06 3.35
C LEU A 81 -3.36 -16.22 3.37
N PHE A 82 -2.80 -16.99 2.43
CA PHE A 82 -1.35 -17.12 2.23
C PHE A 82 -0.94 -16.52 0.90
N GLU A 83 0.21 -15.83 0.89
CA GLU A 83 0.83 -15.26 -0.31
C GLU A 83 -0.13 -14.33 -1.08
N TYR A 84 -0.75 -13.38 -0.38
CA TYR A 84 -1.62 -12.40 -1.02
C TYR A 84 -0.79 -11.36 -1.77
N ALA A 85 -0.90 -11.35 -3.10
CA ALA A 85 -0.18 -10.42 -3.95
C ALA A 85 -0.77 -9.01 -3.88
N LEU A 86 0.02 -8.06 -3.42
CA LEU A 86 -0.35 -6.66 -3.47
C LEU A 86 -0.32 -6.18 -4.93
N PRO A 87 -1.45 -5.69 -5.48
CA PRO A 87 -1.50 -5.23 -6.86
C PRO A 87 -0.52 -4.09 -7.11
N TYR A 88 0.12 -4.09 -8.28
CA TYR A 88 1.07 -3.05 -8.73
C TYR A 88 2.34 -2.88 -7.86
N GLU A 89 2.57 -3.73 -6.86
CA GLU A 89 3.69 -3.65 -5.94
C GLU A 89 4.85 -4.62 -6.29
N SER A 90 5.04 -4.87 -7.58
CA SER A 90 6.14 -5.70 -8.10
C SER A 90 6.23 -7.10 -7.47
N GLY A 91 5.10 -7.72 -7.20
CA GLY A 91 5.02 -9.07 -6.66
C GLY A 91 5.27 -9.18 -5.15
N ARG A 92 5.22 -8.05 -4.42
CA ARG A 92 5.27 -8.06 -2.95
C ARG A 92 4.06 -8.77 -2.38
N ARG A 93 4.28 -9.68 -1.44
CA ARG A 93 3.26 -10.52 -0.83
C ARG A 93 3.53 -10.69 0.66
N PRO A 94 2.59 -10.35 1.55
CA PRO A 94 2.61 -10.83 2.93
C PRO A 94 2.51 -12.35 2.98
N ASP A 95 3.26 -12.98 3.89
CA ASP A 95 3.24 -14.44 4.04
C ASP A 95 1.85 -14.94 4.44
N VAL A 96 1.24 -14.30 5.45
CA VAL A 96 -0.10 -14.63 5.93
C VAL A 96 -0.90 -13.37 6.25
N ILE A 97 -2.18 -13.38 5.91
CA ILE A 97 -3.17 -12.39 6.37
C ILE A 97 -4.29 -13.13 7.10
N LEU A 98 -4.62 -12.66 8.29
CA LEU A 98 -5.85 -13.03 8.98
C LEU A 98 -6.86 -11.89 8.83
N LEU A 99 -8.07 -12.24 8.37
CA LEU A 99 -9.09 -11.27 8.01
C LEU A 99 -10.36 -11.51 8.81
N SER A 100 -10.83 -10.48 9.49
CA SER A 100 -12.18 -10.36 10.04
C SER A 100 -12.88 -9.14 9.43
N ASN A 101 -14.12 -8.88 9.83
CA ASN A 101 -14.79 -7.67 9.36
C ASN A 101 -14.10 -6.39 9.84
N ASP A 102 -13.51 -6.42 11.02
CA ASP A 102 -12.97 -5.22 11.69
C ASP A 102 -11.45 -5.12 11.59
N ASP A 103 -10.75 -6.26 11.41
CA ASP A 103 -9.30 -6.32 11.46
C ASP A 103 -8.69 -7.01 10.24
N VAL A 104 -7.54 -6.51 9.82
CA VAL A 104 -6.61 -7.12 8.86
C VAL A 104 -5.27 -7.32 9.56
N VAL A 105 -4.99 -8.54 10.02
CA VAL A 105 -3.73 -8.85 10.69
C VAL A 105 -2.76 -9.41 9.66
N ILE A 106 -1.62 -8.75 9.49
CA ILE A 106 -0.55 -9.13 8.58
C ILE A 106 0.52 -9.83 9.39
N LEU A 107 0.87 -11.06 9.01
CA LEU A 107 1.96 -11.81 9.61
C LEU A 107 3.05 -12.02 8.56
N GLU A 108 4.25 -11.60 8.90
CA GLU A 108 5.47 -11.86 8.13
C GLU A 108 6.35 -12.78 8.96
N PHE A 109 6.69 -13.95 8.42
CA PHE A 109 7.47 -14.96 9.09
C PHE A 109 8.94 -14.90 8.71
N LYS A 110 9.82 -15.01 9.70
CA LYS A 110 11.26 -15.03 9.45
C LYS A 110 11.91 -16.20 10.21
N MET A 111 12.50 -17.12 9.50
CA MET A 111 13.24 -18.27 10.06
C MET A 111 14.59 -17.84 10.63
N LYS A 112 14.58 -16.89 11.56
CA LYS A 112 15.78 -16.35 12.23
C LYS A 112 15.48 -15.96 13.67
N ASN A 113 16.53 -15.62 14.41
CA ASN A 113 16.46 -15.29 15.84
C ASN A 113 16.77 -13.81 16.14
N VAL A 114 17.06 -13.01 15.10
CA VAL A 114 17.41 -11.60 15.24
C VAL A 114 16.53 -10.76 14.32
N ILE A 115 15.96 -9.70 14.86
CA ILE A 115 15.20 -8.69 14.12
C ILE A 115 16.16 -7.81 13.35
N LYS A 116 15.94 -7.63 12.06
CA LYS A 116 16.64 -6.66 11.24
C LYS A 116 15.71 -5.52 10.84
N GLN A 117 16.28 -4.35 10.59
CA GLN A 117 15.49 -3.18 10.17
C GLN A 117 14.76 -3.43 8.85
N GLU A 118 15.36 -4.17 7.92
CA GLU A 118 14.74 -4.55 6.65
C GLU A 118 13.42 -5.31 6.82
N ASP A 119 13.32 -6.18 7.86
CA ASP A 119 12.09 -6.94 8.15
C ASP A 119 10.98 -6.01 8.69
N ILE A 120 11.36 -5.09 9.58
CA ILE A 120 10.46 -4.07 10.10
C ILE A 120 9.92 -3.20 8.96
N ASP A 121 10.80 -2.74 8.08
CA ASP A 121 10.44 -1.88 6.96
C ASP A 121 9.53 -2.62 5.96
N GLN A 122 9.74 -3.92 5.75
CA GLN A 122 8.92 -4.77 4.91
C GLN A 122 7.49 -4.86 5.44
N VAL A 123 7.32 -5.20 6.72
CA VAL A 123 6.00 -5.33 7.36
C VAL A 123 5.27 -3.99 7.43
N LYS A 124 6.00 -2.91 7.75
CA LYS A 124 5.48 -1.54 7.70
C LYS A 124 4.92 -1.18 6.32
N ALA A 125 5.67 -1.54 5.29
CA ALA A 125 5.25 -1.24 3.93
C ALA A 125 3.96 -2.00 3.55
N TYR A 126 3.82 -3.28 3.92
CA TYR A 126 2.56 -4.02 3.71
C TYR A 126 1.38 -3.38 4.44
N ALA A 127 1.56 -3.01 5.71
CA ALA A 127 0.50 -2.38 6.48
C ALA A 127 0.09 -1.03 5.90
N ARG A 128 1.06 -0.22 5.49
CA ARG A 128 0.81 1.05 4.81
C ARG A 128 0.02 0.83 3.53
N ASP A 129 0.46 -0.09 2.67
CA ASP A 129 -0.10 -0.29 1.35
C ASP A 129 -1.53 -0.82 1.43
N LEU A 130 -1.83 -1.74 2.36
CA LEU A 130 -3.20 -2.19 2.62
C LEU A 130 -4.08 -1.08 3.21
N ASN A 131 -3.56 -0.29 4.14
CA ASN A 131 -4.33 0.78 4.77
C ASN A 131 -4.61 1.96 3.82
N GLU A 132 -3.66 2.31 2.96
CA GLU A 132 -3.75 3.50 2.12
C GLU A 132 -4.36 3.21 0.73
N TYR A 133 -4.10 2.03 0.16
CA TYR A 133 -4.40 1.74 -1.25
C TYR A 133 -5.46 0.68 -1.46
N HIS A 134 -5.70 -0.21 -0.48
CA HIS A 134 -6.69 -1.27 -0.58
C HIS A 134 -8.05 -0.79 -0.06
N TYR A 135 -9.05 -0.67 -0.96
CA TYR A 135 -10.33 -0.03 -0.63
C TYR A 135 -11.04 -0.69 0.56
N GLU A 136 -11.19 -2.02 0.54
CA GLU A 136 -11.89 -2.78 1.58
C GLU A 136 -11.10 -2.92 2.91
N SER A 137 -9.85 -2.46 2.96
CA SER A 137 -9.06 -2.38 4.19
C SER A 137 -9.08 -0.99 4.85
N ARG A 138 -9.62 0.02 4.17
CA ARG A 138 -9.57 1.42 4.63
C ARG A 138 -10.26 1.67 5.97
N ASP A 139 -11.34 0.97 6.23
CA ASP A 139 -12.14 1.13 7.45
C ASP A 139 -11.86 0.02 8.46
N LYS A 140 -10.91 -0.88 8.16
CA LYS A 140 -10.46 -1.94 9.04
C LYS A 140 -9.19 -1.53 9.78
N LYS A 141 -8.98 -2.13 10.93
CA LYS A 141 -7.73 -1.95 11.68
C LYS A 141 -6.66 -2.85 11.09
N VAL A 142 -5.67 -2.28 10.42
CA VAL A 142 -4.53 -3.02 9.87
C VAL A 142 -3.46 -3.18 10.94
N ILE A 143 -3.14 -4.42 11.29
CA ILE A 143 -2.23 -4.78 12.38
C ILE A 143 -1.05 -5.58 11.83
N PRO A 144 0.13 -4.98 11.72
CA PRO A 144 1.34 -5.68 11.27
C PRO A 144 2.06 -6.42 12.40
N LEU A 145 2.37 -7.69 12.17
CA LEU A 145 3.12 -8.57 13.06
C LEU A 145 4.35 -9.13 12.33
N LEU A 146 5.50 -9.10 12.98
CA LEU A 146 6.71 -9.80 12.55
C LEU A 146 6.92 -11.02 13.45
N VAL A 147 6.90 -12.22 12.87
CA VAL A 147 7.01 -13.48 13.60
C VAL A 147 8.37 -14.12 13.36
N LEU A 148 9.17 -14.29 14.40
CA LEU A 148 10.46 -14.96 14.34
C LEU A 148 10.33 -16.41 14.84
N THR A 149 10.65 -17.36 14.00
CA THR A 149 10.42 -18.80 14.29
C THR A 149 11.67 -19.54 14.77
N ARG A 150 12.76 -18.83 15.05
CA ARG A 150 14.01 -19.40 15.61
C ARG A 150 14.45 -18.72 16.90
N THR A 151 13.50 -18.15 17.65
CA THR A 151 13.69 -17.58 18.98
C THR A 151 12.46 -17.88 19.84
N THR A 152 12.55 -17.68 21.12
CA THR A 152 11.48 -17.92 22.10
C THR A 152 11.30 -16.70 23.02
N ASN A 153 10.12 -16.58 23.61
CA ASN A 153 9.79 -15.51 24.59
C ASN A 153 10.02 -14.08 24.05
N LEU A 154 9.93 -13.88 22.75
CA LEU A 154 10.01 -12.57 22.14
C LEU A 154 8.60 -11.96 22.06
N ASP A 155 8.41 -10.82 22.74
CA ASP A 155 7.19 -10.01 22.65
C ASP A 155 7.62 -8.54 22.80
N LYS A 156 7.91 -7.88 21.67
CA LYS A 156 8.51 -6.55 21.66
C LYS A 156 7.92 -5.69 20.57
N LYS A 157 7.62 -4.44 20.89
CA LYS A 157 7.17 -3.46 19.90
C LYS A 157 8.33 -2.59 19.42
N ILE A 158 8.55 -2.54 18.09
CA ILE A 158 9.56 -1.70 17.44
C ILE A 158 8.87 -0.90 16.35
N ASP A 159 9.00 0.43 16.38
CA ASP A 159 8.43 1.32 15.36
C ASP A 159 6.92 1.05 15.06
N ASN A 160 6.13 0.74 16.06
CA ASN A 160 4.72 0.33 15.97
C ASN A 160 4.47 -1.06 15.36
N ILE A 161 5.51 -1.84 15.03
CA ILE A 161 5.39 -3.23 14.63
C ILE A 161 5.54 -4.12 15.87
N GLN A 162 4.60 -5.03 16.07
CA GLN A 162 4.72 -6.04 17.10
C GLN A 162 5.60 -7.18 16.56
N CYS A 163 6.73 -7.42 17.22
CA CYS A 163 7.68 -8.49 16.89
C CYS A 163 7.54 -9.59 17.94
N VAL A 164 7.20 -10.79 17.51
CA VAL A 164 6.92 -11.91 18.40
C VAL A 164 7.65 -13.17 17.96
N SER A 165 7.93 -14.08 18.90
CA SER A 165 8.28 -15.45 18.57
C SER A 165 7.02 -16.31 18.39
N ASP A 166 7.16 -17.46 17.74
CA ASP A 166 6.04 -18.36 17.45
C ASP A 166 5.31 -18.81 18.73
N ASP A 167 6.04 -19.05 19.84
CA ASP A 167 5.48 -19.41 21.14
C ASP A 167 4.67 -18.28 21.81
N MET A 168 4.91 -17.01 21.43
CA MET A 168 4.19 -15.85 21.96
C MET A 168 3.03 -15.40 21.05
N LEU A 169 2.94 -15.94 19.85
CA LEU A 169 1.96 -15.49 18.82
C LEU A 169 0.52 -15.67 19.29
N GLN A 170 0.17 -16.81 19.92
CA GLN A 170 -1.17 -17.06 20.46
C GLN A 170 -1.62 -15.93 21.39
N LYS A 171 -0.81 -15.58 22.36
CA LYS A 171 -1.10 -14.53 23.34
C LYS A 171 -1.40 -13.17 22.67
N VAL A 172 -0.64 -12.84 21.64
CA VAL A 172 -0.83 -11.58 20.90
C VAL A 172 -2.12 -11.62 20.11
N LEU A 173 -2.40 -12.72 19.41
CA LEU A 173 -3.64 -12.88 18.65
C LEU A 173 -4.88 -12.91 19.55
N ASP A 174 -4.82 -13.52 20.73
CA ASP A 174 -5.90 -13.47 21.72
C ASP A 174 -6.21 -12.03 22.15
N SER A 175 -5.19 -11.19 22.26
CA SER A 175 -5.38 -9.77 22.60
C SER A 175 -6.01 -8.95 21.47
N ILE A 176 -5.79 -9.34 20.22
CA ILE A 176 -6.38 -8.71 19.05
C ILE A 176 -7.85 -9.13 18.90
N TYR A 177 -8.09 -10.42 18.99
CA TYR A 177 -9.41 -11.03 18.79
C TYR A 177 -10.17 -11.27 20.10
N SER A 178 -10.09 -10.32 21.04
CA SER A 178 -10.75 -10.42 22.36
C SER A 178 -12.24 -10.12 22.36
N SER A 179 -12.77 -9.54 21.28
CA SER A 179 -14.17 -9.17 21.10
C SER A 179 -14.90 -10.14 20.17
N GLU A 180 -16.21 -9.96 20.03
CA GLU A 180 -17.02 -10.69 19.07
C GLU A 180 -16.50 -10.52 17.64
N ILE A 181 -16.35 -11.64 16.90
CA ILE A 181 -15.77 -11.64 15.57
C ILE A 181 -16.90 -11.64 14.55
N ASN A 182 -16.88 -10.64 13.68
CA ASN A 182 -17.77 -10.54 12.54
C ASN A 182 -17.08 -11.10 11.29
N VAL A 183 -17.82 -11.89 10.52
CA VAL A 183 -17.30 -12.50 9.28
C VAL A 183 -17.12 -11.45 8.20
N CYS A 184 -15.98 -11.48 7.52
CA CYS A 184 -15.71 -10.66 6.35
C CYS A 184 -16.07 -11.39 5.06
N ASP A 185 -16.61 -10.68 4.06
CA ASP A 185 -16.71 -11.22 2.71
C ASP A 185 -15.32 -11.26 2.06
N ILE A 186 -14.75 -12.46 1.99
CA ILE A 186 -13.42 -12.70 1.44
C ILE A 186 -13.36 -12.32 -0.04
N LYS A 187 -14.43 -12.57 -0.82
CA LYS A 187 -14.45 -12.30 -2.25
C LYS A 187 -14.43 -10.80 -2.51
N GLU A 188 -15.23 -10.06 -1.78
CA GLU A 188 -15.26 -8.61 -1.84
C GLU A 188 -13.88 -8.04 -1.46
N TRP A 189 -13.29 -8.52 -0.36
CA TRP A 189 -12.00 -8.05 0.09
C TRP A 189 -10.86 -8.38 -0.89
N THR A 190 -10.77 -9.61 -1.39
CA THR A 190 -9.70 -10.02 -2.32
C THR A 190 -9.82 -9.40 -3.70
N SER A 191 -11.04 -9.07 -4.16
CA SER A 191 -11.32 -8.36 -5.41
C SER A 191 -11.35 -6.84 -5.28
N SER A 192 -11.05 -6.34 -4.10
CA SER A 192 -11.06 -4.91 -3.79
C SER A 192 -10.27 -4.07 -4.79
N LYS A 193 -10.73 -2.86 -5.04
CA LYS A 193 -9.95 -1.87 -5.75
C LYS A 193 -8.65 -1.59 -4.99
N TYR A 194 -7.56 -1.57 -5.73
CA TYR A 194 -6.26 -1.20 -5.20
C TYR A 194 -5.76 0.01 -5.99
N GLU A 195 -5.68 1.14 -5.32
CA GLU A 195 -5.37 2.44 -5.94
C GLU A 195 -4.07 2.98 -5.32
N PRO A 196 -2.90 2.51 -5.80
CA PRO A 196 -1.63 3.04 -5.34
C PRO A 196 -1.51 4.51 -5.75
N LEU A 197 -0.64 5.24 -5.06
CA LEU A 197 -0.27 6.58 -5.49
C LEU A 197 0.23 6.52 -6.94
N PRO A 198 -0.39 7.29 -7.85
CA PRO A 198 0.10 7.35 -9.22
C PRO A 198 1.55 7.81 -9.21
N THR A 199 2.35 7.26 -10.09
CA THR A 199 3.68 7.81 -10.34
C THR A 199 3.54 9.29 -10.73
N ILE A 200 4.60 10.08 -10.55
CA ILE A 200 4.58 11.51 -10.94
C ILE A 200 4.17 11.66 -12.41
N VAL A 201 4.56 10.73 -13.25
CA VAL A 201 4.24 10.72 -14.69
C VAL A 201 2.76 10.43 -14.93
N GLU A 202 2.19 9.44 -14.24
CA GLU A 202 0.75 9.13 -14.33
C GLU A 202 -0.10 10.24 -13.75
N ALA A 203 0.31 10.82 -12.61
CA ALA A 203 -0.36 11.95 -12.02
C ALA A 203 -0.37 13.15 -12.99
N ALA A 204 0.76 13.44 -13.61
CA ALA A 204 0.86 14.51 -14.59
C ALA A 204 -0.02 14.25 -15.84
N ARG A 205 -0.07 13.02 -16.35
CA ARG A 205 -0.96 12.65 -17.47
C ARG A 205 -2.42 12.82 -17.10
N ARG A 206 -2.86 12.27 -15.97
CA ARG A 206 -4.26 12.37 -15.49
C ARG A 206 -4.68 13.83 -15.32
N ILE A 207 -3.80 14.65 -14.73
CA ILE A 207 -4.02 16.08 -14.59
C ILE A 207 -4.23 16.73 -15.97
N MET A 208 -3.44 16.37 -16.98
CA MET A 208 -3.56 16.95 -18.33
C MET A 208 -4.79 16.47 -19.08
N ASP A 209 -5.23 15.23 -18.82
CA ASP A 209 -6.41 14.64 -19.46
C ASP A 209 -7.71 15.03 -18.75
N ASP A 210 -7.64 15.95 -17.76
CA ASP A 210 -8.75 16.41 -16.91
C ASP A 210 -9.43 15.25 -16.15
N GLU A 211 -8.66 14.18 -15.89
CA GLU A 211 -9.12 13.04 -15.10
C GLU A 211 -8.96 13.33 -13.60
N GLU A 212 -9.98 12.94 -12.83
CA GLU A 212 -9.89 12.98 -11.37
C GLU A 212 -8.72 12.11 -10.88
N LEU A 213 -7.86 12.72 -10.08
CA LEU A 213 -6.83 11.96 -9.37
C LEU A 213 -7.48 11.07 -8.31
N PRO A 214 -6.99 9.85 -8.10
CA PRO A 214 -7.50 8.98 -7.05
C PRO A 214 -7.59 9.73 -5.73
N ASN A 215 -8.75 9.62 -5.07
CA ASN A 215 -9.01 10.29 -3.78
C ASN A 215 -8.12 9.67 -2.69
N ILE A 216 -6.88 10.13 -2.61
CA ILE A 216 -5.89 9.61 -1.68
C ILE A 216 -6.19 10.24 -0.33
N ARG A 217 -6.67 9.43 0.63
CA ARG A 217 -6.90 9.88 2.03
C ARG A 217 -5.71 10.68 2.57
N LYS A 218 -4.50 10.29 2.18
CA LYS A 218 -3.28 10.96 2.60
C LYS A 218 -3.12 12.35 1.99
N VAL A 219 -3.59 12.59 0.77
CA VAL A 219 -3.59 13.93 0.18
C VAL A 219 -4.62 14.81 0.88
N ASN A 220 -5.78 14.27 1.23
CA ASN A 220 -6.82 15.01 1.96
C ASN A 220 -6.48 15.22 3.44
N SER A 221 -5.67 14.33 4.05
CA SER A 221 -5.16 14.47 5.43
C SER A 221 -3.85 15.26 5.52
N THR A 222 -3.24 15.60 4.39
CA THR A 222 -2.02 16.43 4.33
C THR A 222 -2.39 17.91 4.18
N CYS A 223 -1.43 18.78 4.45
CA CYS A 223 -1.57 20.21 4.19
C CYS A 223 -1.62 20.58 2.68
N ILE A 224 -1.63 19.59 1.76
CA ILE A 224 -1.55 19.85 0.31
C ILE A 224 -2.74 20.67 -0.21
N PRO A 225 -4.02 20.30 0.04
CA PRO A 225 -5.15 21.08 -0.45
C PRO A 225 -5.13 22.52 0.04
N GLN A 226 -4.87 22.72 1.33
CA GLN A 226 -4.79 24.06 1.91
C GLN A 226 -3.59 24.84 1.38
N THR A 227 -2.46 24.19 1.16
CA THR A 227 -1.27 24.84 0.57
C THR A 227 -1.56 25.27 -0.87
N LEU A 228 -2.26 24.44 -1.64
CA LEU A 228 -2.69 24.74 -3.00
C LEU A 228 -3.61 25.98 -3.05
N GLU A 229 -4.59 26.05 -2.16
CA GLU A 229 -5.47 27.22 -2.02
C GLU A 229 -4.69 28.49 -1.65
N ASN A 230 -3.77 28.39 -0.71
CA ASN A 230 -2.91 29.51 -0.33
C ASN A 230 -2.05 30.00 -1.50
N LEU A 231 -1.51 29.10 -2.31
CA LEU A 231 -0.74 29.45 -3.50
C LEU A 231 -1.62 30.15 -4.55
N LYS A 232 -2.85 29.66 -4.79
CA LYS A 232 -3.84 30.30 -5.67
C LYS A 232 -4.20 31.69 -5.19
N TYR A 233 -4.39 31.84 -3.89
CA TYR A 233 -4.66 33.17 -3.28
C TYR A 233 -3.49 34.13 -3.51
N LEU A 234 -2.25 33.69 -3.27
CA LEU A 234 -1.04 34.51 -3.49
C LEU A 234 -0.89 34.93 -4.95
N THR A 235 -1.25 34.07 -5.89
CA THR A 235 -1.24 34.38 -7.34
C THR A 235 -2.26 35.49 -7.63
N SER A 236 -3.47 35.35 -7.16
CA SER A 236 -4.53 36.35 -7.33
C SER A 236 -4.17 37.67 -6.68
N TYR A 237 -3.55 37.62 -5.50
CA TYR A 237 -3.05 38.81 -4.81
C TYR A 237 -1.95 39.51 -5.61
N ALA A 238 -0.96 38.77 -6.12
CA ALA A 238 0.12 39.31 -6.93
C ALA A 238 -0.41 40.00 -8.18
N LYS A 239 -1.31 39.34 -8.92
CA LYS A 239 -1.95 39.82 -10.12
C LYS A 239 -2.76 41.11 -9.86
N ASN A 240 -3.65 41.12 -8.87
CA ASN A 240 -4.54 42.24 -8.57
C ASN A 240 -3.77 43.47 -8.06
N ASN A 241 -2.65 43.24 -7.37
CA ASN A 241 -1.84 44.32 -6.80
C ASN A 241 -0.63 44.72 -7.64
N LYS A 242 -0.43 44.05 -8.81
CA LYS A 242 0.75 44.25 -9.68
C LYS A 242 2.07 44.06 -8.89
N LYS A 243 2.15 43.02 -8.05
CA LYS A 243 3.29 42.72 -7.20
C LYS A 243 3.93 41.40 -7.62
N HIS A 244 5.22 41.26 -7.34
CA HIS A 244 5.93 40.00 -7.45
C HIS A 244 5.94 39.33 -6.06
N VAL A 245 5.61 38.04 -6.01
CA VAL A 245 5.57 37.24 -4.77
C VAL A 245 6.47 36.03 -4.93
N ILE A 246 7.20 35.70 -3.88
CA ILE A 246 7.99 34.47 -3.79
C ILE A 246 7.40 33.63 -2.66
N ALA A 247 6.99 32.40 -2.97
CA ALA A 247 6.51 31.45 -2.00
C ALA A 247 7.49 30.29 -1.85
N PHE A 248 7.89 29.96 -0.62
CA PHE A 248 8.73 28.83 -0.31
C PHE A 248 7.89 27.69 0.25
N VAL A 249 7.90 26.54 -0.43
CA VAL A 249 7.24 25.31 0.05
C VAL A 249 8.30 24.35 0.55
N THR A 250 8.25 24.04 1.84
CA THR A 250 9.17 23.12 2.50
C THR A 250 8.42 21.87 3.00
N GLY A 251 9.13 20.78 3.16
CA GLY A 251 8.57 19.52 3.67
C GLY A 251 9.59 18.37 3.54
N VAL A 252 9.38 17.32 4.29
CA VAL A 252 10.24 16.13 4.26
C VAL A 252 10.23 15.44 2.88
N PRO A 253 11.24 14.64 2.53
CA PRO A 253 11.18 13.78 1.35
C PRO A 253 9.90 12.94 1.32
N GLY A 254 9.25 12.82 0.16
CA GLY A 254 7.98 12.10 0.03
C GLY A 254 6.72 12.86 0.47
N ALA A 255 6.81 14.10 0.97
CA ALA A 255 5.65 14.91 1.39
C ALA A 255 4.76 15.45 0.25
N GLY A 256 4.93 14.98 -0.98
CA GLY A 256 4.10 15.40 -2.12
C GLY A 256 4.42 16.77 -2.73
N LYS A 257 5.59 17.36 -2.42
CA LYS A 257 5.96 18.70 -2.94
C LYS A 257 5.94 18.78 -4.47
N THR A 258 6.47 17.78 -5.16
CA THR A 258 6.48 17.73 -6.63
C THR A 258 5.05 17.65 -7.19
N TYR A 259 4.21 16.81 -6.58
CA TYR A 259 2.79 16.72 -6.90
C TYR A 259 2.08 18.07 -6.75
N LEU A 260 2.27 18.75 -5.61
CA LEU A 260 1.72 20.08 -5.36
C LEU A 260 2.11 21.08 -6.46
N GLY A 261 3.38 21.06 -6.90
CA GLY A 261 3.85 21.96 -7.95
C GLY A 261 3.21 21.68 -9.31
N LEU A 262 3.05 20.41 -9.68
CA LEU A 262 2.37 20.00 -10.92
C LEU A 262 0.89 20.36 -10.89
N GLN A 263 0.19 20.03 -9.79
CA GLN A 263 -1.23 20.37 -9.61
C GLN A 263 -1.47 21.88 -9.64
N TYR A 264 -0.59 22.65 -8.99
CA TYR A 264 -0.69 24.11 -9.00
C TYR A 264 -0.56 24.67 -10.43
N VAL A 265 0.43 24.23 -11.21
CA VAL A 265 0.65 24.72 -12.59
C VAL A 265 -0.54 24.38 -13.48
N TYR A 266 -1.16 23.22 -13.30
CA TYR A 266 -2.37 22.83 -13.99
C TYR A 266 -3.57 23.71 -13.63
N ASP A 267 -3.84 23.86 -12.32
CA ASP A 267 -4.99 24.59 -11.81
C ASP A 267 -4.97 26.10 -12.16
N VAL A 268 -3.78 26.66 -12.43
CA VAL A 268 -3.58 28.08 -12.74
C VAL A 268 -3.24 28.29 -14.22
N SER A 269 -3.79 27.44 -15.09
CA SER A 269 -3.54 27.44 -16.54
C SER A 269 -3.85 28.76 -17.26
N ASP A 270 -4.68 29.64 -16.68
CA ASP A 270 -4.96 30.99 -17.18
C ASP A 270 -3.78 31.98 -17.08
N VAL A 271 -2.73 31.60 -16.35
CA VAL A 271 -1.49 32.35 -16.21
C VAL A 271 -0.40 31.55 -16.92
N ASN A 272 0.56 32.21 -17.57
CA ASN A 272 1.73 31.55 -18.19
C ASN A 272 2.57 30.84 -17.09
N SER A 273 2.09 29.68 -16.65
CA SER A 273 2.69 28.87 -15.57
C SER A 273 3.70 27.89 -16.15
N VAL A 274 4.84 27.74 -15.53
CA VAL A 274 5.87 26.79 -15.95
C VAL A 274 6.37 26.03 -14.72
N TYR A 275 6.41 24.71 -14.80
CA TYR A 275 7.07 23.88 -13.80
C TYR A 275 8.56 23.76 -14.11
N LEU A 276 9.41 24.13 -13.15
CA LEU A 276 10.86 24.05 -13.27
C LEU A 276 11.43 23.07 -12.25
N SER A 277 12.26 22.15 -12.70
CA SER A 277 12.93 21.21 -11.82
C SER A 277 14.43 21.21 -12.06
N GLY A 278 15.22 21.12 -10.96
CA GLY A 278 16.66 20.87 -11.02
C GLY A 278 17.00 19.41 -11.38
N ASN A 279 16.01 18.51 -11.30
CA ASN A 279 16.17 17.10 -11.67
C ASN A 279 15.98 16.93 -13.20
N GLY A 280 17.09 16.97 -13.95
CA GLY A 280 17.08 16.86 -15.42
C GLY A 280 16.37 15.60 -15.93
N PRO A 281 16.70 14.38 -15.43
CA PRO A 281 16.01 13.17 -15.82
C PRO A 281 14.48 13.23 -15.62
N LEU A 282 14.00 13.81 -14.51
CA LEU A 282 12.56 13.97 -14.27
C LEU A 282 11.92 14.89 -15.32
N VAL A 283 12.59 15.98 -15.68
CA VAL A 283 12.10 16.92 -16.71
C VAL A 283 12.00 16.22 -18.06
N GLU A 284 12.99 15.42 -18.44
CA GLU A 284 13.01 14.67 -19.71
C GLU A 284 11.84 13.68 -19.76
N VAL A 285 11.64 12.90 -18.68
CA VAL A 285 10.53 11.94 -18.57
C VAL A 285 9.17 12.65 -18.61
N LEU A 286 9.00 13.76 -17.90
CA LEU A 286 7.76 14.53 -17.92
C LEU A 286 7.49 15.14 -19.30
N THR A 287 8.50 15.71 -19.95
CA THR A 287 8.36 16.29 -21.30
C THR A 287 7.94 15.24 -22.32
N ASP A 288 8.57 14.06 -22.29
CA ASP A 288 8.23 12.94 -23.18
C ASP A 288 6.81 12.41 -22.91
N ALA A 289 6.50 12.18 -21.63
CA ALA A 289 5.21 11.63 -21.21
C ALA A 289 4.03 12.55 -21.50
N LEU A 290 4.22 13.87 -21.36
CA LEU A 290 3.19 14.89 -21.57
C LEU A 290 3.13 15.41 -23.01
N LYS A 291 4.07 15.02 -23.84
CA LYS A 291 4.24 15.52 -25.22
C LYS A 291 4.16 17.05 -25.32
N SER A 292 4.59 17.75 -24.28
CA SER A 292 4.48 19.19 -24.11
C SER A 292 5.75 19.80 -23.55
N ASP A 293 6.40 20.67 -24.31
CA ASP A 293 7.55 21.45 -23.87
C ASP A 293 7.20 22.59 -22.89
N VAL A 294 5.93 22.86 -22.73
CA VAL A 294 5.43 24.02 -21.95
C VAL A 294 5.38 23.68 -20.46
N PHE A 295 5.09 22.41 -20.13
CA PHE A 295 4.80 22.01 -18.76
C PHE A 295 6.03 21.83 -17.85
N ALA A 296 7.17 21.44 -18.42
CA ALA A 296 8.38 21.24 -17.65
C ALA A 296 9.60 21.77 -18.40
N LYS A 297 10.29 22.74 -17.84
CA LYS A 297 11.52 23.29 -18.41
C LYS A 297 12.69 23.13 -17.44
N LYS A 298 13.87 22.85 -18.01
CA LYS A 298 15.09 22.78 -17.23
C LYS A 298 15.51 24.19 -16.79
N TYR A 299 15.74 24.38 -15.50
CA TYR A 299 16.08 25.67 -14.88
C TYR A 299 17.16 26.50 -15.61
N ILE A 300 18.09 25.82 -16.31
CA ILE A 300 19.23 26.44 -16.98
C ILE A 300 18.84 27.32 -18.20
N LYS A 301 17.71 27.06 -18.85
CA LYS A 301 17.26 27.81 -20.05
C LYS A 301 16.49 29.11 -19.75
N LEU A 302 16.16 29.39 -18.50
CA LEU A 302 15.17 30.40 -18.12
C LEU A 302 15.74 31.75 -17.65
N LYS A 303 17.07 31.95 -17.63
CA LYS A 303 17.66 33.23 -17.21
C LYS A 303 17.11 34.47 -17.95
N GLN A 304 16.47 34.31 -19.09
CA GLN A 304 15.99 35.43 -19.92
C GLN A 304 14.55 35.87 -19.66
N ASN A 305 13.70 35.06 -18.97
CA ASN A 305 12.28 35.37 -18.80
C ASN A 305 11.84 35.61 -17.35
N LEU A 306 12.76 35.66 -16.39
CA LEU A 306 12.44 35.82 -14.96
C LEU A 306 11.81 37.18 -14.60
N LEU A 307 11.92 38.19 -15.46
CA LEU A 307 11.44 39.54 -15.21
C LEU A 307 9.91 39.73 -15.40
N THR A 308 9.23 38.73 -15.95
CA THR A 308 7.78 38.80 -16.24
C THR A 308 6.91 37.90 -15.34
N MET A 309 7.51 37.14 -14.41
CA MET A 309 6.75 36.25 -13.53
C MET A 309 6.11 37.00 -12.36
N GLU A 310 4.79 36.93 -12.22
CA GLU A 310 4.04 37.53 -11.11
C GLU A 310 4.21 36.73 -9.81
N LEU A 311 4.36 35.40 -9.88
CA LEU A 311 4.61 34.50 -8.74
C LEU A 311 5.74 33.51 -9.06
N MET A 312 6.67 33.38 -8.15
CA MET A 312 7.68 32.33 -8.15
C MET A 312 7.47 31.40 -6.95
N ILE A 313 7.23 30.12 -7.21
CA ILE A 313 7.17 29.11 -6.15
C ILE A 313 8.47 28.33 -6.16
N LEU A 314 9.21 28.38 -5.04
CA LEU A 314 10.43 27.61 -4.83
C LEU A 314 10.10 26.39 -3.95
N ILE A 315 10.26 25.21 -4.54
CA ILE A 315 10.11 23.94 -3.84
C ILE A 315 11.50 23.42 -3.53
N ARG A 316 11.85 23.34 -2.25
CA ARG A 316 13.10 22.73 -1.79
C ARG A 316 12.90 21.23 -1.68
N MET A 317 13.64 20.48 -2.50
CA MET A 317 13.77 19.02 -2.37
C MET A 317 14.68 18.66 -1.21
#